data_3b17e1de1dbe00d19c5c6d3104a244c0
#
_entry.id   3b17e1de1dbe00d19c5c6d3104a244c0
#
_cell.length_a   1.000
_cell.length_b   1.000
_cell.length_c   1.000
_cell.angle_alpha   90.00
_cell.angle_beta   90.00
_cell.angle_gamma   90.00
#
_symmetry.space_group_name_H-M   'P 1'
#
loop_
_entity.id
_entity.type
_entity.pdbx_description
1 polymer ?
#
loop_
_entity_poly.entity_id
_entity_poly.type
_entity_poly.pdbx_seq_one_letter_code
_entity_poly.pdbx_strand_id
1 'polypeptide(L)'
;MSDTKTWQKRALDLKPQSQIFIDGKYVDAASGKVFENYSPSDGHLICNVASGDGEDINRAVASAKKAFDSGIWSEMNPRDKKAIMLRWAQLLNENREELALLEAID
;
A
#
# COMPACT_ATOMS: atom_id res chain seq x y z
N MET A 1 26.90 0.52 6.45
CA MET A 1 25.71 0.64 7.34
C MET A 1 25.37 2.12 7.45
N SER A 2 24.13 2.50 7.18
CA SER A 2 23.67 3.89 7.34
C SER A 2 23.59 4.25 8.82
N ASP A 3 24.03 5.46 9.20
CA ASP A 3 23.89 5.93 10.56
C ASP A 3 22.44 6.32 10.90
N THR A 4 22.14 6.50 12.17
CA THR A 4 20.81 6.85 12.67
C THR A 4 20.29 8.16 12.07
N LYS A 5 21.17 9.16 11.90
CA LYS A 5 20.78 10.47 11.33
C LYS A 5 20.33 10.36 9.88
N THR A 6 20.99 9.50 9.09
CA THR A 6 20.60 9.22 7.70
C THR A 6 19.22 8.58 7.64
N TRP A 7 18.91 7.60 8.50
CA TRP A 7 17.59 6.98 8.58
C TRP A 7 16.51 7.96 9.04
N GLN A 8 16.78 8.77 10.03
CA GLN A 8 15.85 9.82 10.49
C GLN A 8 15.51 10.80 9.39
N LYS A 9 16.50 11.25 8.61
CA LYS A 9 16.27 12.12 7.46
C LYS A 9 15.42 11.43 6.40
N ARG A 10 15.73 10.20 6.05
CA ARG A 10 14.94 9.41 5.09
C ARG A 10 13.48 9.26 5.55
N ALA A 11 13.27 9.06 6.85
CA ALA A 11 11.93 8.96 7.43
C ALA A 11 11.12 10.25 7.25
N LEU A 12 11.73 11.41 7.47
CA LEU A 12 11.07 12.71 7.28
C LEU A 12 10.83 13.06 5.81
N ASP A 13 11.70 12.62 4.92
CA ASP A 13 11.58 12.85 3.48
C ASP A 13 10.61 11.87 2.79
N LEU A 14 10.21 10.81 3.47
CA LEU A 14 9.33 9.78 2.92
C LEU A 14 7.92 10.33 2.73
N LYS A 15 7.38 10.10 1.53
CA LYS A 15 6.01 10.48 1.16
C LYS A 15 5.21 9.21 0.83
N PRO A 16 4.61 8.55 1.84
CA PRO A 16 3.85 7.34 1.59
C PRO A 16 2.60 7.61 0.76
N GLN A 17 2.17 6.59 0.01
CA GLN A 17 0.90 6.64 -0.69
C GLN A 17 -0.25 6.72 0.32
N SER A 18 -1.12 7.70 0.15
CA SER A 18 -2.19 8.02 1.11
C SER A 18 -3.60 7.81 0.57
N GLN A 19 -3.73 7.42 -0.69
CA GLN A 19 -5.00 7.13 -1.34
C GLN A 19 -5.40 5.66 -1.16
N ILE A 20 -6.68 5.36 -1.43
CA ILE A 20 -7.21 4.00 -1.46
C ILE A 20 -6.79 3.33 -2.77
N PHE A 21 -6.40 2.05 -2.71
CA PHE A 21 -6.09 1.27 -3.89
C PHE A 21 -7.29 0.38 -4.25
N ILE A 22 -7.94 0.67 -5.38
CA ILE A 22 -9.10 -0.10 -5.88
C ILE A 22 -8.97 -0.28 -7.39
N ASP A 23 -9.21 -1.48 -7.88
CA ASP A 23 -9.21 -1.81 -9.31
C ASP A 23 -7.91 -1.40 -10.02
N GLY A 24 -6.78 -1.66 -9.38
CA GLY A 24 -5.46 -1.37 -9.93
C GLY A 24 -5.07 0.12 -9.93
N LYS A 25 -5.81 0.97 -9.23
CA LYS A 25 -5.59 2.42 -9.21
C LYS A 25 -5.64 2.98 -7.79
N TYR A 26 -4.88 4.06 -7.58
CA TYR A 26 -5.00 4.88 -6.39
C TYR A 26 -6.11 5.91 -6.60
N VAL A 27 -7.05 5.97 -5.67
CA VAL A 27 -8.23 6.84 -5.74
C VAL A 27 -8.47 7.53 -4.40
N ASP A 28 -9.08 8.70 -4.43
CA ASP A 28 -9.55 9.36 -3.23
C ASP A 28 -10.78 8.61 -2.66
N ALA A 29 -11.07 8.80 -1.37
CA ALA A 29 -12.35 8.39 -0.82
C ALA A 29 -13.50 9.07 -1.58
N ALA A 30 -14.60 8.38 -1.79
CA ALA A 30 -15.77 8.92 -2.49
C ALA A 30 -16.27 10.23 -1.87
N SER A 31 -16.17 10.35 -0.54
CA SER A 31 -16.53 11.56 0.21
C SER A 31 -15.47 12.68 0.10
N GLY A 32 -14.27 12.38 -0.38
CA GLY A 32 -13.11 13.27 -0.34
C GLY A 32 -12.50 13.48 1.05
N LYS A 33 -13.02 12.82 2.07
CA LYS A 33 -12.54 12.97 3.46
C LYS A 33 -11.18 12.30 3.64
N VAL A 34 -10.39 12.90 4.53
CA VAL A 34 -9.08 12.39 4.95
C VAL A 34 -8.99 12.41 6.48
N PHE A 35 -8.04 11.67 7.02
CA PHE A 35 -7.64 11.78 8.42
C PHE A 35 -6.12 11.90 8.52
N GLU A 36 -5.65 12.53 9.58
CA GLU A 36 -4.22 12.71 9.83
C GLU A 36 -3.64 11.43 10.44
N ASN A 37 -2.50 10.98 9.89
CA ASN A 37 -1.75 9.83 10.41
C ASN A 37 -0.45 10.31 11.01
N TYR A 38 -0.26 10.07 12.30
CA TYR A 38 0.92 10.48 13.08
C TYR A 38 1.80 9.30 13.40
N SER A 39 3.11 9.51 13.35
CA SER A 39 4.08 8.50 13.76
C SER A 39 4.02 8.28 15.28
N PRO A 40 3.87 7.04 15.73
CA PRO A 40 3.87 6.75 17.16
C PRO A 40 5.25 6.91 17.81
N SER A 41 6.33 6.97 17.03
CA SER A 41 7.69 7.08 17.55
C SER A 41 8.04 8.47 18.06
N ASP A 42 7.60 9.54 17.37
CA ASP A 42 7.93 10.92 17.68
C ASP A 42 6.75 11.90 17.54
N GLY A 43 5.59 11.42 17.13
CA GLY A 43 4.36 12.20 16.98
C GLY A 43 4.32 13.12 15.76
N HIS A 44 5.27 13.02 14.80
CA HIS A 44 5.19 13.84 13.60
C HIS A 44 4.06 13.37 12.68
N LEU A 45 3.47 14.30 11.93
CA LEU A 45 2.48 14.00 10.90
C LEU A 45 3.16 13.30 9.72
N ILE A 46 2.75 12.05 9.45
CA ILE A 46 3.25 11.30 8.30
C ILE A 46 2.56 11.77 7.02
N CYS A 47 1.24 11.71 6.98
CA CYS A 47 0.42 12.15 5.85
C CYS A 47 -1.07 12.23 6.22
N ASN A 48 -1.86 12.83 5.35
CA ASN A 48 -3.32 12.77 5.40
C ASN A 48 -3.79 11.58 4.56
N VAL A 49 -4.43 10.62 5.19
CA VAL A 49 -4.87 9.37 4.58
C VAL A 49 -6.33 9.47 4.16
N ALA A 50 -6.67 8.94 2.99
CA ALA A 50 -8.06 8.88 2.52
C ALA A 50 -8.93 8.10 3.52
N SER A 51 -10.03 8.72 3.96
CA SER A 51 -11.00 8.13 4.89
C SER A 51 -12.12 7.45 4.11
N GLY A 52 -11.95 6.15 3.84
CA GLY A 52 -12.95 5.35 3.14
C GLY A 52 -14.20 5.09 3.99
N ASP A 53 -15.35 5.04 3.34
CA ASP A 53 -16.63 4.70 3.93
C ASP A 53 -17.30 3.51 3.22
N GLY A 54 -18.61 3.30 3.47
CA GLY A 54 -19.37 2.18 2.90
C GLY A 54 -19.36 2.15 1.37
N GLU A 55 -19.35 3.29 0.70
CA GLU A 55 -19.28 3.36 -0.76
C GLU A 55 -17.93 2.85 -1.28
N ASP A 56 -16.83 3.23 -0.63
CA ASP A 56 -15.49 2.78 -0.99
C ASP A 56 -15.34 1.27 -0.77
N ILE A 57 -15.88 0.76 0.34
CA ILE A 57 -15.91 -0.68 0.63
C ILE A 57 -16.71 -1.42 -0.45
N ASN A 58 -17.86 -0.91 -0.85
CA ASN A 58 -18.67 -1.53 -1.91
C ASN A 58 -17.94 -1.58 -3.24
N ARG A 59 -17.24 -0.50 -3.61
CA ARG A 59 -16.41 -0.46 -4.83
C ARG A 59 -15.26 -1.47 -4.77
N ALA A 60 -14.58 -1.55 -3.62
CA ALA A 60 -13.48 -2.50 -3.42
C ALA A 60 -13.97 -3.95 -3.52
N VAL A 61 -15.07 -4.28 -2.87
CA VAL A 61 -15.69 -5.62 -2.91
C VAL A 61 -16.15 -5.96 -4.33
N ALA A 62 -16.77 -5.02 -5.05
CA ALA A 62 -17.19 -5.23 -6.43
C ALA A 62 -16.00 -5.52 -7.35
N SER A 63 -14.89 -4.80 -7.19
CA SER A 63 -13.66 -5.05 -7.94
C SER A 63 -13.06 -6.43 -7.63
N ALA A 64 -12.98 -6.79 -6.36
CA ALA A 64 -12.48 -8.10 -5.93
C ALA A 64 -13.36 -9.25 -6.46
N LYS A 65 -14.68 -9.11 -6.37
CA LYS A 65 -15.63 -10.09 -6.89
C LYS A 65 -15.50 -10.27 -8.41
N LYS A 66 -15.41 -9.17 -9.15
CA LYS A 66 -15.19 -9.19 -10.59
C LYS A 66 -13.90 -9.94 -10.96
N ALA A 67 -12.81 -9.68 -10.25
CA ALA A 67 -11.54 -10.39 -10.48
C ALA A 67 -11.67 -11.89 -10.19
N PHE A 68 -12.34 -12.28 -9.11
CA PHE A 68 -12.58 -13.67 -8.74
C PHE A 68 -13.46 -14.37 -9.79
N ASP A 69 -14.60 -13.78 -10.16
CA ASP A 69 -15.55 -14.35 -11.11
C ASP A 69 -14.94 -14.49 -12.52
N SER A 70 -13.96 -13.64 -12.87
CA SER A 70 -13.25 -13.72 -14.16
C SER A 70 -12.34 -14.94 -14.30
N GLY A 71 -11.96 -15.57 -13.20
CA GLY A 71 -11.02 -16.69 -13.19
C GLY A 71 -9.57 -16.32 -13.50
N ILE A 72 -9.27 -15.03 -13.69
CA ILE A 72 -7.93 -14.58 -14.11
C ILE A 72 -6.79 -15.07 -13.21
N TRP A 73 -7.06 -15.29 -11.94
CA TRP A 73 -6.11 -15.86 -11.00
C TRP A 73 -6.43 -17.32 -10.66
N SER A 74 -7.69 -17.63 -10.33
CA SER A 74 -8.10 -18.95 -9.87
C SER A 74 -7.89 -20.04 -10.92
N GLU A 75 -8.10 -19.72 -12.20
CA GLU A 75 -7.95 -20.63 -13.32
C GLU A 75 -6.59 -20.55 -14.02
N MET A 76 -5.70 -19.67 -13.52
CA MET A 76 -4.36 -19.53 -14.08
C MET A 76 -3.53 -20.79 -13.88
N ASN A 77 -2.70 -21.13 -14.87
CA ASN A 77 -1.75 -22.22 -14.79
C ASN A 77 -0.82 -22.06 -13.56
N PRO A 78 -0.60 -23.10 -12.76
CA PRO A 78 0.27 -23.02 -11.57
C PRO A 78 1.68 -22.51 -11.85
N ARG A 79 2.24 -22.80 -13.03
CA ARG A 79 3.57 -22.29 -13.43
C ARG A 79 3.56 -20.77 -13.56
N ASP A 80 2.49 -20.21 -14.12
CA ASP A 80 2.35 -18.75 -14.30
C ASP A 80 2.10 -18.07 -12.96
N LYS A 81 1.31 -18.66 -12.08
CA LYS A 81 1.15 -18.20 -10.69
C LYS A 81 2.49 -18.14 -9.96
N LYS A 82 3.29 -19.20 -10.08
CA LYS A 82 4.62 -19.26 -9.49
C LYS A 82 5.51 -18.12 -9.99
N ALA A 83 5.52 -17.85 -11.30
CA ALA A 83 6.30 -16.76 -11.88
C ALA A 83 5.90 -15.40 -11.32
N ILE A 84 4.60 -15.14 -11.17
CA ILE A 84 4.07 -13.90 -10.57
C ILE A 84 4.49 -13.78 -9.10
N MET A 85 4.37 -14.84 -8.31
CA MET A 85 4.76 -14.85 -6.91
C MET A 85 6.26 -14.62 -6.72
N LEU A 86 7.10 -15.22 -7.56
CA LEU A 86 8.55 -14.99 -7.55
C LEU A 86 8.89 -13.55 -7.92
N ARG A 87 8.19 -12.97 -8.91
CA ARG A 87 8.39 -11.56 -9.27
C ARG A 87 7.98 -10.63 -8.13
N TRP A 88 6.89 -10.93 -7.45
CA TRP A 88 6.48 -10.16 -6.27
C TRP A 88 7.52 -10.23 -5.15
N ALA A 89 8.03 -11.42 -4.84
CA ALA A 89 9.10 -11.59 -3.85
C ALA A 89 10.36 -10.78 -4.21
N GLN A 90 10.72 -10.75 -5.49
CA GLN A 90 11.84 -9.94 -5.98
C GLN A 90 11.59 -8.44 -5.76
N LEU A 91 10.40 -7.94 -6.09
CA LEU A 91 10.02 -6.53 -5.88
C LEU A 91 10.06 -6.15 -4.40
N LEU A 92 9.56 -7.01 -3.50
CA LEU A 92 9.67 -6.79 -2.05
C LEU A 92 11.13 -6.65 -1.61
N ASN A 93 12.00 -7.52 -2.12
CA ASN A 93 13.42 -7.49 -1.78
C ASN A 93 14.14 -6.25 -2.35
N GLU A 94 13.80 -5.84 -3.56
CA GLU A 94 14.32 -4.60 -4.19
C GLU A 94 13.92 -3.34 -3.41
N ASN A 95 12.77 -3.33 -2.76
CA ASN A 95 12.21 -2.19 -2.01
C ASN A 95 12.26 -2.38 -0.50
N ARG A 96 13.02 -3.33 0.00
CA ARG A 96 12.99 -3.74 1.41
C ARG A 96 13.31 -2.62 2.41
N GLU A 97 14.23 -1.72 2.07
CA GLU A 97 14.61 -0.62 2.97
C GLU A 97 13.48 0.40 3.11
N GLU A 98 12.85 0.77 2.02
CA GLU A 98 11.70 1.68 2.04
C GLU A 98 10.50 1.07 2.78
N LEU A 99 10.21 -0.21 2.51
CA LEU A 99 9.15 -0.93 3.19
C LEU A 99 9.41 -1.06 4.69
N ALA A 100 10.65 -1.37 5.09
CA ALA A 100 11.04 -1.44 6.49
C ALA A 100 10.92 -0.06 7.18
N LEU A 101 11.28 1.01 6.48
CA LEU A 101 11.18 2.37 7.01
C LEU A 101 9.71 2.78 7.19
N LEU A 102 8.84 2.49 6.23
CA LEU A 102 7.40 2.72 6.34
C LEU A 102 6.81 2.01 7.56
N GLU A 103 7.16 0.75 7.75
CA GLU A 103 6.71 -0.02 8.92
C GLU A 103 7.23 0.57 10.24
N ALA A 104 8.47 1.05 10.25
CA ALA A 104 9.06 1.62 11.45
C ALA A 104 8.44 2.97 11.86
N ILE A 105 8.01 3.79 10.90
CA ILE A 105 7.44 5.12 11.21
C ILE A 105 5.93 5.08 11.47
N ASP A 106 5.23 4.09 10.99
CA ASP A 106 3.78 3.91 11.14
C ASP A 106 3.48 2.97 12.31
#